data_235efbfb4184037edfc957d5fd9bae5f
#
_entry.id   235efbfb4184037edfc957d5fd9bae5f
#
_cell.length_a   1.000
_cell.length_b   1.000
_cell.length_c   1.000
_cell.angle_alpha   90.00
_cell.angle_beta   90.00
_cell.angle_gamma   90.00
#
_symmetry.space_group_name_H-M   'P 1'
#
loop_
_entity.id
_entity.type
_entity.pdbx_description
1 polymer ?
#
loop_
_entity_poly.entity_id
_entity_poly.type
_entity_poly.pdbx_seq_one_letter_code
_entity_poly.pdbx_strand_id
1 'polypeptide(L)'
;MASLDTIFSGGFRAPPAALPHHIGTPEAQLMDAMTACGIAAPDSISLDGRVHRFKNGGRGADKSGWYIAYGDGIPAGRFGCWRSGIEQTWRAESDREFSPAEEMELARRMAEAAAARDAERKKAQAVAADTVATIWEGCEAASSEHPYLVKKGVAPHGARVTGDGRLALPLYDDDGELKSLQYIAGDGSKLYHSGGKTGGCYWLVGSAPVDGQTLYIAEGFATAATVNEVTGSACLVAYSASNLPTVARFWRERMGALADIVVVADNDASGTGQKYAAICEKQSATRTIMSPVAGDVNDYSSSGGDVGALFGGGAVVSGDPWLIPADVFCQQPAPIRWLIKGWLQRESLIMIHGPSGGGKTFVLLEWLLTIASGAMDWHGRRVAPGAVVYLAGEGHAGLRGRVAGWKQARAVKAVQMWISRAGCDLNTP
;
A
#
# COMPACT_ATOMS: atom_id res chain seq x y z
N MET A 1 -7.38 0.83 32.17
CA MET A 1 -5.97 0.50 31.94
C MET A 1 -5.97 -0.88 31.27
N ALA A 2 -5.92 -0.90 29.94
CA ALA A 2 -5.74 -2.14 29.20
C ALA A 2 -4.23 -2.30 28.99
N SER A 3 -3.72 -3.45 29.38
CA SER A 3 -2.32 -3.85 29.34
C SER A 3 -1.79 -3.83 27.89
N LEU A 4 -0.53 -3.39 27.73
CA LEU A 4 0.23 -3.34 26.48
C LEU A 4 0.53 -4.73 25.87
N ASP A 5 0.09 -5.82 26.50
CA ASP A 5 0.36 -7.19 26.05
C ASP A 5 -0.52 -7.70 24.90
N THR A 6 -1.49 -6.90 24.45
CA THR A 6 -2.43 -7.35 23.39
C THR A 6 -2.02 -6.96 21.96
N ILE A 7 -0.89 -6.26 21.77
CA ILE A 7 -0.45 -5.76 20.45
C ILE A 7 0.55 -6.70 19.74
N PHE A 8 1.08 -7.71 20.43
CA PHE A 8 2.10 -8.63 19.88
C PHE A 8 1.68 -10.10 19.83
N SER A 9 0.42 -10.41 19.52
CA SER A 9 -0.02 -11.78 19.23
C SER A 9 0.16 -12.20 17.76
N GLY A 10 1.32 -11.92 17.18
CA GLY A 10 1.82 -12.58 15.98
C GLY A 10 2.71 -13.73 16.41
N GLY A 11 2.26 -14.99 16.23
CA GLY A 11 2.86 -16.20 16.75
C GLY A 11 4.37 -16.27 16.57
N PHE A 12 5.11 -16.05 17.64
CA PHE A 12 6.48 -16.49 17.78
C PHE A 12 6.47 -18.02 17.82
N ARG A 13 6.88 -18.64 16.73
CA ARG A 13 7.26 -20.06 16.76
C ARG A 13 8.53 -20.13 17.63
N ALA A 14 8.44 -20.78 18.78
CA ALA A 14 9.59 -20.99 19.65
C ALA A 14 10.75 -21.58 18.84
N PRO A 15 12.00 -21.11 19.05
CA PRO A 15 13.15 -21.73 18.42
C PRO A 15 13.27 -23.18 18.87
N PRO A 16 13.73 -24.09 18.01
CA PRO A 16 14.00 -25.47 18.40
C PRO A 16 15.03 -25.50 19.53
N ALA A 17 14.89 -26.48 20.41
CA ALA A 17 15.69 -26.68 21.64
C ALA A 17 17.20 -26.49 21.39
N ALA A 18 17.83 -25.76 22.31
CA ALA A 18 19.24 -25.41 22.28
C ALA A 18 20.13 -26.66 22.11
N LEU A 19 20.94 -26.66 21.06
CA LEU A 19 22.08 -27.54 20.89
C LEU A 19 23.21 -27.11 21.87
N PRO A 20 24.10 -28.01 22.32
CA PRO A 20 25.12 -27.70 23.33
C PRO A 20 26.07 -26.60 22.82
N HIS A 21 26.27 -25.58 23.67
CA HIS A 21 27.07 -24.40 23.41
C HIS A 21 28.55 -24.75 23.18
N HIS A 22 28.97 -24.76 21.91
CA HIS A 22 30.31 -24.35 21.54
C HIS A 22 30.18 -22.99 20.85
N ILE A 23 30.56 -21.94 21.54
CA ILE A 23 30.56 -20.59 20.96
C ILE A 23 31.68 -20.57 19.93
N GLY A 24 31.31 -20.79 18.67
CA GLY A 24 32.17 -20.67 17.51
C GLY A 24 32.53 -19.20 17.22
N THR A 25 33.44 -18.98 16.28
CA THR A 25 33.74 -17.62 15.81
C THR A 25 32.45 -16.94 15.27
N PRO A 26 32.37 -15.61 15.26
CA PRO A 26 31.22 -14.89 14.73
C PRO A 26 30.85 -15.31 13.30
N GLU A 27 31.84 -15.62 12.49
CA GLU A 27 31.64 -16.13 11.12
C GLU A 27 30.93 -17.49 11.12
N ALA A 28 31.36 -18.41 12.01
CA ALA A 28 30.73 -19.72 12.13
C ALA A 28 29.29 -19.59 12.63
N GLN A 29 29.03 -18.73 13.63
CA GLN A 29 27.70 -18.47 14.15
C GLN A 29 26.76 -17.89 13.08
N LEU A 30 27.27 -17.01 12.21
CA LEU A 30 26.47 -16.47 11.09
C LEU A 30 26.16 -17.55 10.06
N MET A 31 27.11 -18.44 9.76
CA MET A 31 26.88 -19.59 8.87
C MET A 31 25.83 -20.56 9.43
N ASP A 32 25.89 -20.83 10.74
CA ASP A 32 24.91 -21.67 11.44
C ASP A 32 23.51 -21.03 11.41
N ALA A 33 23.42 -19.72 11.66
CA ALA A 33 22.16 -18.97 11.56
C ALA A 33 21.54 -19.00 10.17
N MET A 34 22.36 -18.88 9.11
CA MET A 34 21.92 -19.04 7.73
C MET A 34 21.36 -20.44 7.48
N THR A 35 22.10 -21.47 7.92
CA THR A 35 21.72 -22.87 7.76
C THR A 35 20.41 -23.18 8.49
N ALA A 36 20.25 -22.68 9.72
CA ALA A 36 19.03 -22.82 10.50
C ALA A 36 17.79 -22.20 9.81
N CYS A 37 17.99 -21.15 8.99
CA CYS A 37 16.95 -20.53 8.18
C CYS A 37 16.75 -21.19 6.80
N GLY A 38 17.43 -22.30 6.53
CA GLY A 38 17.34 -23.01 5.24
C GLY A 38 18.08 -22.32 4.09
N ILE A 39 19.06 -21.48 4.41
CA ILE A 39 19.95 -20.82 3.44
C ILE A 39 21.29 -21.57 3.45
N ALA A 40 21.73 -22.07 2.29
CA ALA A 40 23.06 -22.70 2.17
C ALA A 40 24.13 -21.61 2.43
N ALA A 41 24.89 -21.76 3.52
CA ALA A 41 25.91 -20.80 3.88
C ALA A 41 27.04 -20.78 2.81
N PRO A 42 27.71 -19.64 2.59
CA PRO A 42 28.87 -19.54 1.73
C PRO A 42 30.09 -20.23 2.37
N ASP A 43 31.12 -20.55 1.59
CA ASP A 43 32.35 -21.19 2.06
C ASP A 43 33.14 -20.34 3.06
N SER A 44 32.97 -19.03 3.03
CA SER A 44 33.61 -18.08 3.95
C SER A 44 32.74 -16.85 4.17
N ILE A 45 32.86 -16.25 5.35
CA ILE A 45 32.20 -15.01 5.75
C ILE A 45 33.24 -13.91 5.93
N SER A 46 32.93 -12.71 5.43
CA SER A 46 33.69 -11.48 5.70
C SER A 46 32.80 -10.54 6.52
N LEU A 47 33.36 -10.06 7.64
CA LEU A 47 32.68 -9.12 8.54
C LEU A 47 33.06 -7.67 8.25
N ASP A 48 33.09 -7.28 6.97
CA ASP A 48 33.62 -6.01 6.46
C ASP A 48 32.54 -4.93 6.25
N GLY A 49 31.31 -5.23 6.63
CA GLY A 49 30.19 -4.30 6.46
C GLY A 49 29.72 -4.10 5.03
N ARG A 50 30.16 -4.92 4.09
CA ARG A 50 29.73 -4.89 2.69
C ARG A 50 28.69 -5.97 2.40
N VAL A 51 27.91 -5.75 1.34
CA VAL A 51 26.96 -6.78 0.86
C VAL A 51 27.70 -7.84 0.07
N HIS A 52 27.68 -9.05 0.55
CA HIS A 52 28.21 -10.23 -0.13
C HIS A 52 27.07 -11.05 -0.71
N ARG A 53 27.23 -11.47 -1.98
CA ARG A 53 26.27 -12.34 -2.66
C ARG A 53 26.87 -13.73 -2.87
N PHE A 54 26.10 -14.77 -2.59
CA PHE A 54 26.57 -16.14 -2.71
C PHE A 54 25.51 -17.07 -3.29
N LYS A 55 25.92 -18.26 -3.65
CA LYS A 55 25.06 -19.28 -4.23
C LYS A 55 24.23 -19.97 -3.16
N ASN A 56 22.90 -19.96 -3.30
CA ASN A 56 21.96 -20.64 -2.37
C ASN A 56 21.25 -21.82 -3.05
N GLY A 57 22.03 -22.89 -3.36
CA GLY A 57 21.46 -24.16 -3.84
C GLY A 57 20.83 -24.15 -5.24
N GLY A 58 20.86 -23.07 -5.98
CA GLY A 58 20.35 -22.96 -7.35
C GLY A 58 21.28 -23.55 -8.41
N ARG A 59 20.76 -23.75 -9.63
CA ARG A 59 21.54 -24.18 -10.80
C ARG A 59 22.22 -22.96 -11.47
N GLY A 60 23.41 -23.15 -12.03
CA GLY A 60 24.11 -22.12 -12.80
C GLY A 60 24.71 -20.99 -11.95
N ALA A 61 24.58 -19.75 -12.42
CA ALA A 61 25.14 -18.54 -11.79
C ALA A 61 24.25 -17.95 -10.68
N ASP A 62 23.56 -18.80 -9.92
CA ASP A 62 22.68 -18.36 -8.81
C ASP A 62 23.47 -17.54 -7.78
N LYS A 63 23.04 -16.30 -7.54
CA LYS A 63 23.54 -15.39 -6.52
C LYS A 63 22.38 -14.85 -5.66
N SER A 64 21.39 -15.69 -5.38
CA SER A 64 20.20 -15.32 -4.62
C SER A 64 20.45 -15.14 -3.12
N GLY A 65 21.44 -15.82 -2.56
CA GLY A 65 21.86 -15.60 -1.18
C GLY A 65 22.65 -14.30 -1.03
N TRP A 66 22.43 -13.59 0.07
CA TRP A 66 23.16 -12.38 0.42
C TRP A 66 23.34 -12.24 1.92
N TYR A 67 24.41 -11.57 2.33
CA TYR A 67 24.58 -11.11 3.71
C TYR A 67 25.36 -9.80 3.76
N ILE A 68 25.22 -9.11 4.89
CA ILE A 68 26.05 -8.00 5.32
C ILE A 68 26.33 -8.19 6.79
N ALA A 69 27.60 -8.20 7.21
CA ALA A 69 28.00 -8.41 8.58
C ALA A 69 29.17 -7.51 8.97
N TYR A 70 29.17 -7.04 10.19
CA TYR A 70 30.14 -6.14 10.78
C TYR A 70 30.88 -6.89 11.88
N GLY A 71 32.23 -6.77 11.92
CA GLY A 71 33.09 -7.42 12.91
C GLY A 71 33.56 -6.49 14.02
N ASP A 72 33.31 -5.19 13.92
CA ASP A 72 33.75 -4.18 14.87
C ASP A 72 32.73 -4.05 16.03
N GLY A 73 33.21 -4.19 17.26
CA GLY A 73 32.37 -4.19 18.44
C GLY A 73 31.65 -5.53 18.66
N ILE A 74 30.31 -5.51 18.75
CA ILE A 74 29.49 -6.72 18.78
C ILE A 74 29.25 -7.16 17.35
N PRO A 75 29.78 -8.32 16.91
CA PRO A 75 29.54 -8.77 15.55
C PRO A 75 28.06 -8.98 15.31
N ALA A 76 27.55 -8.30 14.27
CA ALA A 76 26.13 -8.31 13.93
C ALA A 76 25.93 -8.09 12.43
N GLY A 77 24.75 -8.46 11.92
CA GLY A 77 24.47 -8.29 10.49
C GLY A 77 23.05 -8.67 10.10
N ARG A 78 22.85 -8.77 8.81
CA ARG A 78 21.62 -9.28 8.19
C ARG A 78 21.98 -10.22 7.07
N PHE A 79 21.14 -11.20 6.84
CA PHE A 79 21.29 -12.14 5.73
C PHE A 79 19.92 -12.53 5.17
N GLY A 80 19.93 -13.07 3.97
CA GLY A 80 18.68 -13.47 3.34
C GLY A 80 18.86 -14.16 2.00
N CYS A 81 17.73 -14.49 1.39
CA CYS A 81 17.67 -15.02 0.04
C CYS A 81 16.55 -14.34 -0.74
N TRP A 82 16.90 -13.67 -1.81
CA TRP A 82 15.95 -12.98 -2.69
C TRP A 82 14.90 -13.91 -3.32
N ARG A 83 15.26 -15.16 -3.58
CA ARG A 83 14.37 -16.13 -4.19
C ARG A 83 13.33 -16.68 -3.24
N SER A 84 13.71 -16.94 -1.98
CA SER A 84 12.78 -17.44 -0.94
C SER A 84 12.12 -16.33 -0.11
N GLY A 85 12.52 -15.07 -0.30
CA GLY A 85 12.02 -13.94 0.47
C GLY A 85 12.43 -13.97 1.95
N ILE A 86 13.40 -14.82 2.32
CA ILE A 86 13.91 -14.89 3.69
C ILE A 86 14.83 -13.70 3.92
N GLU A 87 14.59 -12.99 5.02
CA GLU A 87 15.47 -11.94 5.53
C GLU A 87 15.48 -12.00 7.05
N GLN A 88 16.69 -12.07 7.64
CA GLN A 88 16.88 -12.18 9.07
C GLN A 88 18.00 -11.24 9.54
N THR A 89 17.83 -10.72 10.75
CA THR A 89 18.91 -10.06 11.48
C THR A 89 19.65 -11.07 12.30
N TRP A 90 20.96 -10.89 12.44
CA TRP A 90 21.84 -11.74 13.21
C TRP A 90 22.74 -10.90 14.11
N ARG A 91 23.04 -11.44 15.28
CA ARG A 91 24.02 -10.92 16.24
C ARG A 91 24.78 -12.10 16.83
N ALA A 92 26.10 -11.98 16.94
CA ALA A 92 26.92 -13.02 17.56
C ALA A 92 26.59 -13.17 19.06
N GLU A 93 26.46 -14.41 19.49
CA GLU A 93 26.43 -14.75 20.92
C GLU A 93 27.82 -14.60 21.52
N SER A 94 27.89 -14.10 22.73
CA SER A 94 29.13 -13.89 23.48
C SER A 94 28.89 -14.32 24.89
N ASP A 95 29.90 -14.95 25.50
CA ASP A 95 29.90 -15.30 26.95
C ASP A 95 29.87 -14.08 27.87
N ARG A 96 30.03 -12.89 27.29
CA ARG A 96 30.04 -11.64 28.02
C ARG A 96 28.73 -10.89 27.79
N GLU A 97 28.08 -10.49 28.88
CA GLU A 97 27.01 -9.49 28.80
C GLU A 97 27.59 -8.15 28.36
N PHE A 98 26.98 -7.55 27.35
CA PHE A 98 27.36 -6.22 26.90
C PHE A 98 26.75 -5.16 27.80
N SER A 99 27.53 -4.15 28.11
CA SER A 99 27.03 -3.02 28.88
C SER A 99 26.00 -2.21 28.04
N PRO A 100 25.05 -1.53 28.69
CA PRO A 100 24.10 -0.64 27.99
C PRO A 100 24.80 0.40 27.11
N ALA A 101 26.00 0.85 27.49
CA ALA A 101 26.79 1.79 26.69
C ALA A 101 27.29 1.18 25.37
N GLU A 102 27.73 -0.08 25.39
CA GLU A 102 28.17 -0.80 24.19
C GLU A 102 27.00 -1.07 23.25
N GLU A 103 25.82 -1.39 23.78
CA GLU A 103 24.60 -1.56 22.97
C GLU A 103 24.13 -0.27 22.32
N MET A 104 24.17 0.85 23.06
CA MET A 104 23.86 2.16 22.50
C MET A 104 24.84 2.58 21.42
N GLU A 105 26.14 2.33 21.61
CA GLU A 105 27.16 2.65 20.60
C GLU A 105 27.00 1.80 19.34
N LEU A 106 26.67 0.52 19.45
CA LEU A 106 26.36 -0.33 18.31
C LEU A 106 25.13 0.18 17.57
N ALA A 107 24.03 0.49 18.28
CA ALA A 107 22.82 1.03 17.68
C ALA A 107 23.09 2.36 16.95
N ARG A 108 23.90 3.26 17.54
CA ARG A 108 24.33 4.52 16.92
C ARG A 108 25.08 4.26 15.63
N ARG A 109 26.10 3.39 15.63
CA ARG A 109 26.88 3.06 14.43
C ARG A 109 26.05 2.42 13.33
N MET A 110 25.14 1.53 13.69
CA MET A 110 24.21 0.93 12.72
C MET A 110 23.29 1.98 12.08
N ALA A 111 22.79 2.93 12.89
CA ALA A 111 21.98 4.03 12.41
C ALA A 111 22.76 4.97 11.48
N GLU A 112 24.00 5.33 11.85
CA GLU A 112 24.88 6.17 11.02
C GLU A 112 25.24 5.48 9.70
N ALA A 113 25.58 4.19 9.73
CA ALA A 113 25.85 3.43 8.51
C ALA A 113 24.61 3.26 7.63
N ALA A 114 23.41 3.12 8.22
CA ALA A 114 22.17 3.11 7.47
C ALA A 114 21.88 4.48 6.83
N ALA A 115 22.04 5.56 7.57
CA ALA A 115 21.86 6.93 7.06
C ALA A 115 22.82 7.26 5.94
N ALA A 116 24.11 6.88 6.06
CA ALA A 116 25.09 7.08 5.01
C ALA A 116 24.73 6.33 3.72
N ARG A 117 24.32 5.06 3.83
CA ARG A 117 23.85 4.26 2.68
C ARG A 117 22.60 4.86 2.04
N ASP A 118 21.66 5.34 2.84
CA ASP A 118 20.46 5.99 2.33
C ASP A 118 20.77 7.29 1.61
N ALA A 119 21.72 8.08 2.12
CA ALA A 119 22.18 9.30 1.47
C ALA A 119 22.86 9.01 0.13
N GLU A 120 23.72 8.00 0.08
CA GLU A 120 24.40 7.59 -1.16
C GLU A 120 23.40 7.02 -2.18
N ARG A 121 22.44 6.20 -1.72
CA ARG A 121 21.34 5.71 -2.56
C ARG A 121 20.50 6.85 -3.13
N LYS A 122 20.13 7.83 -2.33
CA LYS A 122 19.38 9.02 -2.79
C LYS A 122 20.19 9.83 -3.82
N LYS A 123 21.50 9.99 -3.60
CA LYS A 123 22.36 10.68 -4.56
C LYS A 123 22.44 9.92 -5.89
N ALA A 124 22.64 8.60 -5.84
CA ALA A 124 22.66 7.76 -7.05
C ALA A 124 21.31 7.81 -7.78
N GLN A 125 20.19 7.79 -7.04
CA GLN A 125 18.86 7.92 -7.60
C GLN A 125 18.61 9.28 -8.26
N ALA A 126 19.12 10.37 -7.71
CA ALA A 126 19.02 11.70 -8.31
C ALA A 126 19.77 11.76 -9.64
N VAL A 127 21.02 11.27 -9.68
CA VAL A 127 21.81 11.19 -10.93
C VAL A 127 21.12 10.31 -11.98
N ALA A 128 20.55 9.18 -11.55
CA ALA A 128 19.80 8.31 -12.44
C ALA A 128 18.54 9.01 -12.98
N ALA A 129 17.81 9.78 -12.16
CA ALA A 129 16.64 10.54 -12.59
C ALA A 129 16.96 11.56 -13.68
N ASP A 130 18.06 12.33 -13.55
CA ASP A 130 18.51 13.27 -14.58
C ASP A 130 18.86 12.54 -15.89
N THR A 131 19.51 11.38 -15.77
CA THR A 131 19.86 10.55 -16.92
C THR A 131 18.61 10.00 -17.63
N VAL A 132 17.64 9.47 -16.89
CA VAL A 132 16.42 8.92 -17.49
C VAL A 132 15.54 10.00 -18.09
N ALA A 133 15.54 11.23 -17.55
CA ALA A 133 14.83 12.35 -18.15
C ALA A 133 15.38 12.65 -19.56
N THR A 134 16.70 12.72 -19.70
CA THR A 134 17.37 12.92 -21.00
C THR A 134 17.07 11.77 -21.98
N ILE A 135 17.14 10.53 -21.49
CA ILE A 135 16.81 9.35 -22.32
C ILE A 135 15.35 9.41 -22.78
N TRP A 136 14.43 9.70 -21.86
CA TRP A 136 12.99 9.76 -22.14
C TRP A 136 12.66 10.84 -23.17
N GLU A 137 13.28 12.01 -23.08
CA GLU A 137 13.11 13.09 -24.07
C GLU A 137 13.62 12.69 -25.45
N GLY A 138 14.71 11.93 -25.52
CA GLY A 138 15.28 11.41 -26.76
C GLY A 138 14.57 10.19 -27.34
N CYS A 139 13.60 9.59 -26.65
CA CYS A 139 12.84 8.47 -27.16
C CYS A 139 11.69 8.91 -28.08
N GLU A 140 11.46 8.17 -29.15
CA GLU A 140 10.32 8.35 -30.04
C GLU A 140 9.05 7.69 -29.48
N ALA A 141 7.85 8.13 -29.89
CA ALA A 141 6.60 7.48 -29.53
C ALA A 141 6.59 6.04 -30.07
N ALA A 142 6.16 5.09 -29.23
CA ALA A 142 6.07 3.69 -29.63
C ALA A 142 4.96 3.50 -30.66
N SER A 143 5.28 2.78 -31.75
CA SER A 143 4.29 2.28 -32.68
C SER A 143 3.61 1.01 -32.14
N SER A 144 2.34 0.77 -32.48
CA SER A 144 1.64 -0.49 -32.21
C SER A 144 2.30 -1.71 -32.88
N GLU A 145 3.22 -1.49 -33.83
CA GLU A 145 3.96 -2.55 -34.49
C GLU A 145 5.18 -3.06 -33.69
N HIS A 146 5.47 -2.44 -32.53
CA HIS A 146 6.58 -2.91 -31.69
C HIS A 146 6.36 -4.38 -31.30
N PRO A 147 7.36 -5.28 -31.46
CA PRO A 147 7.18 -6.74 -31.32
C PRO A 147 6.56 -7.17 -29.99
N TYR A 148 6.90 -6.50 -28.89
CA TYR A 148 6.29 -6.77 -27.58
C TYR A 148 4.80 -6.41 -27.56
N LEU A 149 4.40 -5.27 -28.13
CA LEU A 149 3.01 -4.81 -28.15
C LEU A 149 2.15 -5.72 -29.03
N VAL A 150 2.66 -6.11 -30.19
CA VAL A 150 2.02 -7.09 -31.08
C VAL A 150 1.85 -8.43 -30.36
N LYS A 151 2.90 -8.94 -29.72
CA LYS A 151 2.86 -10.20 -28.96
C LYS A 151 1.83 -10.19 -27.84
N LYS A 152 1.68 -9.04 -27.13
CA LYS A 152 0.76 -8.88 -26.02
C LYS A 152 -0.64 -8.39 -26.43
N GLY A 153 -0.82 -8.02 -27.69
CA GLY A 153 -2.10 -7.55 -28.25
C GLY A 153 -2.61 -6.26 -27.62
N VAL A 154 -1.71 -5.34 -27.25
CA VAL A 154 -2.06 -4.07 -26.57
C VAL A 154 -1.50 -2.86 -27.29
N ALA A 155 -2.17 -1.73 -27.13
CA ALA A 155 -1.72 -0.44 -27.64
C ALA A 155 -0.53 0.13 -26.82
N PRO A 156 0.22 1.09 -27.37
CA PRO A 156 1.39 1.66 -26.71
C PRO A 156 1.07 2.55 -25.49
N HIS A 157 -0.11 3.13 -25.38
CA HIS A 157 -0.57 3.95 -24.23
C HIS A 157 0.41 5.05 -23.79
N GLY A 158 1.17 5.64 -24.70
CA GLY A 158 2.18 6.65 -24.39
C GLY A 158 3.57 6.09 -24.06
N ALA A 159 3.79 4.78 -24.19
CA ALA A 159 5.14 4.21 -24.16
C ALA A 159 5.98 4.79 -25.30
N ARG A 160 7.31 4.80 -25.12
CA ARG A 160 8.26 5.28 -26.11
C ARG A 160 9.24 4.17 -26.50
N VAL A 161 10.01 4.41 -27.54
CA VAL A 161 11.05 3.47 -28.02
C VAL A 161 12.41 4.13 -27.92
N THR A 162 13.36 3.44 -27.33
CA THR A 162 14.76 3.85 -27.28
C THR A 162 15.47 3.65 -28.62
N GLY A 163 16.58 4.33 -28.86
CA GLY A 163 17.36 4.20 -30.11
C GLY A 163 17.84 2.80 -30.41
N ASP A 164 17.89 1.88 -29.43
CA ASP A 164 18.21 0.47 -29.59
C ASP A 164 16.96 -0.43 -29.77
N GLY A 165 15.78 0.17 -29.95
CA GLY A 165 14.54 -0.52 -30.29
C GLY A 165 13.79 -1.15 -29.10
N ARG A 166 14.19 -0.89 -27.87
CA ARG A 166 13.43 -1.34 -26.69
C ARG A 166 12.31 -0.38 -26.36
N LEU A 167 11.18 -0.94 -25.90
CA LEU A 167 10.09 -0.15 -25.33
C LEU A 167 10.56 0.47 -24.01
N ALA A 168 10.34 1.75 -23.83
CA ALA A 168 10.63 2.49 -22.60
C ALA A 168 9.30 2.86 -21.92
N LEU A 169 9.17 2.51 -20.64
CA LEU A 169 8.03 2.80 -19.81
C LEU A 169 8.47 3.70 -18.65
N PRO A 170 7.80 4.83 -18.40
CA PRO A 170 8.22 5.78 -17.37
C PRO A 170 7.80 5.34 -15.97
N LEU A 171 8.66 5.53 -14.99
CA LEU A 171 8.33 5.35 -13.56
C LEU A 171 8.28 6.71 -12.89
N TYR A 172 7.07 7.19 -12.60
CA TYR A 172 6.84 8.46 -11.90
C TYR A 172 6.63 8.20 -10.41
N ASP A 173 7.10 9.11 -9.55
CA ASP A 173 6.75 9.08 -8.14
C ASP A 173 5.43 9.81 -7.85
N ASP A 174 5.09 9.94 -6.57
CA ASP A 174 3.88 10.60 -6.08
C ASP A 174 3.81 12.11 -6.34
N ASP A 175 4.97 12.75 -6.56
CA ASP A 175 5.06 14.15 -6.98
C ASP A 175 4.92 14.31 -8.50
N GLY A 176 4.83 13.21 -9.25
CA GLY A 176 4.74 13.19 -10.72
C GLY A 176 6.10 13.38 -11.41
N GLU A 177 7.21 13.23 -10.69
CA GLU A 177 8.55 13.33 -11.24
C GLU A 177 9.05 11.98 -11.79
N LEU A 178 9.68 12.00 -12.96
CA LEU A 178 10.27 10.81 -13.57
C LEU A 178 11.53 10.37 -12.79
N LYS A 179 11.47 9.18 -12.21
CA LYS A 179 12.53 8.63 -11.34
C LYS A 179 13.30 7.47 -11.97
N SER A 180 12.69 6.76 -12.92
CA SER A 180 13.31 5.62 -13.57
C SER A 180 12.61 5.30 -14.89
N LEU A 181 13.20 4.35 -15.63
CA LEU A 181 12.59 3.74 -16.80
C LEU A 181 12.63 2.21 -16.66
N GLN A 182 11.57 1.55 -17.13
CA GLN A 182 11.61 0.12 -17.43
C GLN A 182 11.76 -0.05 -18.94
N TYR A 183 12.74 -0.83 -19.34
CA TYR A 183 12.97 -1.19 -20.75
C TYR A 183 12.42 -2.58 -21.01
N ILE A 184 11.66 -2.75 -22.09
CA ILE A 184 11.15 -4.05 -22.51
C ILE A 184 11.65 -4.31 -23.93
N ALA A 185 12.40 -5.39 -24.10
CA ALA A 185 12.86 -5.84 -25.42
C ALA A 185 11.74 -6.55 -26.20
N GLY A 186 11.92 -6.72 -27.49
CA GLY A 186 10.92 -7.40 -28.35
C GLY A 186 10.60 -8.84 -27.95
N ASP A 187 11.51 -9.54 -27.29
CA ASP A 187 11.29 -10.89 -26.73
C ASP A 187 10.47 -10.87 -25.41
N GLY A 188 10.29 -9.70 -24.80
CA GLY A 188 9.56 -9.50 -23.54
C GLY A 188 10.47 -9.45 -22.31
N SER A 189 11.79 -9.53 -22.46
CA SER A 189 12.72 -9.35 -21.35
C SER A 189 12.65 -7.90 -20.81
N LYS A 190 12.65 -7.78 -19.46
CA LYS A 190 12.44 -6.49 -18.76
C LYS A 190 13.67 -6.13 -17.95
N LEU A 191 14.11 -4.89 -18.04
CA LEU A 191 15.20 -4.33 -17.26
C LEU A 191 14.83 -2.95 -16.75
N TYR A 192 15.22 -2.62 -15.52
CA TYR A 192 15.11 -1.26 -15.00
C TYR A 192 16.39 -0.47 -15.30
N HIS A 193 16.25 0.85 -15.43
CA HIS A 193 17.40 1.72 -15.49
C HIS A 193 18.23 1.59 -14.21
N SER A 194 19.56 1.38 -14.39
CA SER A 194 20.47 1.15 -13.28
C SER A 194 20.53 2.36 -12.34
N GLY A 195 20.36 2.12 -11.04
CA GLY A 195 20.37 3.17 -10.02
C GLY A 195 19.06 3.97 -9.90
N GLY A 196 18.08 3.76 -10.79
CA GLY A 196 16.80 4.44 -10.74
C GLY A 196 15.92 3.98 -9.54
N LYS A 197 15.13 4.90 -8.99
CA LYS A 197 14.14 4.59 -7.96
C LYS A 197 12.98 3.83 -8.59
N THR A 198 12.61 2.68 -8.02
CA THR A 198 11.43 1.90 -8.45
C THR A 198 10.35 1.82 -7.38
N GLY A 199 10.74 1.76 -6.10
CA GLY A 199 9.79 1.69 -4.99
C GLY A 199 8.96 2.97 -4.86
N GLY A 200 7.64 2.82 -4.77
CA GLY A 200 6.68 3.92 -4.73
C GLY A 200 6.43 4.58 -6.09
N CYS A 201 7.08 4.12 -7.16
CA CYS A 201 6.85 4.66 -8.49
C CYS A 201 5.76 3.87 -9.23
N TYR A 202 5.04 4.56 -10.09
CA TYR A 202 3.97 4.00 -10.91
C TYR A 202 3.83 4.73 -12.24
N TRP A 203 3.02 4.22 -13.13
CA TRP A 203 2.62 4.88 -14.37
C TRP A 203 1.12 4.73 -14.59
N LEU A 204 0.46 5.80 -14.98
CA LEU A 204 -0.95 5.83 -15.29
C LEU A 204 -1.19 5.49 -16.78
N VAL A 205 -1.90 4.40 -17.03
CA VAL A 205 -2.43 4.01 -18.34
C VAL A 205 -3.89 4.48 -18.43
N GLY A 206 -4.21 5.18 -19.49
CA GLY A 206 -5.52 5.82 -19.69
C GLY A 206 -5.58 7.25 -19.13
N SER A 207 -6.79 7.79 -19.01
CA SER A 207 -7.03 9.13 -18.45
C SER A 207 -7.01 9.10 -16.93
N ALA A 208 -6.66 10.22 -16.29
CA ALA A 208 -6.73 10.32 -14.83
C ALA A 208 -8.13 9.97 -14.33
N PRO A 209 -8.23 9.19 -13.23
CA PRO A 209 -9.53 8.81 -12.69
C PRO A 209 -10.29 10.05 -12.21
N VAL A 210 -11.58 10.09 -12.49
CA VAL A 210 -12.51 11.09 -11.94
C VAL A 210 -13.32 10.48 -10.80
N ASP A 211 -13.93 11.32 -9.97
CA ASP A 211 -14.74 10.87 -8.83
C ASP A 211 -15.83 9.88 -9.30
N GLY A 212 -15.95 8.78 -8.56
CA GLY A 212 -16.91 7.71 -8.86
C GLY A 212 -16.44 6.67 -9.88
N GLN A 213 -15.29 6.86 -10.51
CA GLN A 213 -14.71 5.84 -11.38
C GLN A 213 -13.84 4.85 -10.61
N THR A 214 -13.83 3.60 -11.08
CA THR A 214 -12.91 2.57 -10.57
C THR A 214 -11.49 2.87 -11.04
N LEU A 215 -10.54 2.87 -10.12
CA LEU A 215 -9.12 2.87 -10.42
C LEU A 215 -8.57 1.44 -10.31
N TYR A 216 -7.94 0.96 -11.36
CA TYR A 216 -7.26 -0.33 -11.34
C TYR A 216 -5.77 -0.15 -11.06
N ILE A 217 -5.15 -1.15 -10.43
CA ILE A 217 -3.70 -1.21 -10.18
C ILE A 217 -3.22 -2.60 -10.56
N ALA A 218 -2.32 -2.68 -11.52
CA ALA A 218 -1.72 -3.94 -11.98
C ALA A 218 -0.21 -3.96 -11.77
N GLU A 219 0.39 -5.13 -11.71
CA GLU A 219 1.83 -5.26 -11.59
C GLU A 219 2.52 -4.83 -12.89
N GLY A 220 2.06 -5.32 -14.02
CA GLY A 220 2.72 -5.17 -15.31
C GLY A 220 1.99 -4.27 -16.31
N PHE A 221 2.74 -3.72 -17.25
CA PHE A 221 2.20 -2.85 -18.29
C PHE A 221 1.16 -3.56 -19.19
N ALA A 222 1.43 -4.79 -19.65
CA ALA A 222 0.50 -5.50 -20.53
C ALA A 222 -0.86 -5.72 -19.85
N THR A 223 -0.85 -6.12 -18.57
CA THR A 223 -2.05 -6.27 -17.75
C THR A 223 -2.79 -4.95 -17.62
N ALA A 224 -2.08 -3.85 -17.30
CA ALA A 224 -2.69 -2.53 -17.16
C ALA A 224 -3.30 -2.01 -18.48
N ALA A 225 -2.61 -2.21 -19.61
CA ALA A 225 -3.10 -1.87 -20.92
C ALA A 225 -4.38 -2.65 -21.27
N THR A 226 -4.37 -3.99 -21.07
CA THR A 226 -5.55 -4.84 -21.29
C THR A 226 -6.74 -4.39 -20.44
N VAL A 227 -6.50 -4.08 -19.15
CA VAL A 227 -7.56 -3.59 -18.26
C VAL A 227 -8.14 -2.28 -18.76
N ASN A 228 -7.28 -1.32 -19.12
CA ASN A 228 -7.73 -0.04 -19.65
C ASN A 228 -8.52 -0.19 -20.97
N GLU A 229 -8.03 -1.03 -21.89
CA GLU A 229 -8.68 -1.26 -23.20
C GLU A 229 -10.05 -1.93 -23.06
N VAL A 230 -10.21 -2.84 -22.09
CA VAL A 230 -11.47 -3.54 -21.87
C VAL A 230 -12.46 -2.73 -21.05
N THR A 231 -11.99 -2.01 -20.02
CA THR A 231 -12.88 -1.30 -19.08
C THR A 231 -13.07 0.17 -19.41
N GLY A 232 -12.18 0.77 -20.19
CA GLY A 232 -12.11 2.23 -20.41
C GLY A 232 -11.65 3.02 -19.19
N SER A 233 -11.36 2.35 -18.07
CA SER A 233 -10.97 3.00 -16.81
C SER A 233 -9.45 3.10 -16.67
N ALA A 234 -9.01 4.04 -15.83
CA ALA A 234 -7.61 4.22 -15.49
C ALA A 234 -7.01 2.96 -14.86
N CYS A 235 -5.80 2.58 -15.29
CA CYS A 235 -5.06 1.50 -14.66
C CYS A 235 -3.61 1.94 -14.38
N LEU A 236 -3.16 1.75 -13.15
CA LEU A 236 -1.79 2.03 -12.75
C LEU A 236 -0.91 0.81 -12.97
N VAL A 237 0.27 1.02 -13.50
CA VAL A 237 1.36 0.04 -13.53
C VAL A 237 2.19 0.23 -12.29
N ALA A 238 2.21 -0.74 -11.38
CA ALA A 238 3.01 -0.70 -10.15
C ALA A 238 4.42 -1.29 -10.31
N TYR A 239 4.70 -1.92 -11.45
CA TYR A 239 6.00 -2.49 -11.84
C TYR A 239 6.49 -3.70 -11.06
N SER A 240 5.92 -4.00 -9.90
CA SER A 240 6.19 -5.23 -9.14
C SER A 240 5.09 -5.50 -8.13
N ALA A 241 4.88 -6.78 -7.79
CA ALA A 241 3.93 -7.18 -6.76
C ALA A 241 4.22 -6.50 -5.41
N SER A 242 5.49 -6.41 -5.01
CA SER A 242 5.89 -5.77 -3.75
C SER A 242 5.61 -4.26 -3.68
N ASN A 243 5.42 -3.60 -4.82
CA ASN A 243 5.12 -2.18 -4.89
C ASN A 243 3.60 -1.88 -4.86
N LEU A 244 2.75 -2.87 -5.14
CA LEU A 244 1.29 -2.72 -5.13
C LEU A 244 0.75 -2.07 -3.85
N PRO A 245 1.17 -2.48 -2.62
CA PRO A 245 0.65 -1.87 -1.40
C PRO A 245 1.02 -0.38 -1.25
N THR A 246 2.21 0.00 -1.68
CA THR A 246 2.65 1.40 -1.62
C THR A 246 1.84 2.28 -2.57
N VAL A 247 1.65 1.83 -3.81
CA VAL A 247 0.85 2.54 -4.82
C VAL A 247 -0.62 2.59 -4.41
N ALA A 248 -1.19 1.48 -3.93
CA ALA A 248 -2.58 1.42 -3.48
C ALA A 248 -2.85 2.36 -2.30
N ARG A 249 -1.94 2.42 -1.32
CA ARG A 249 -2.05 3.34 -0.19
C ARG A 249 -2.02 4.79 -0.65
N PHE A 250 -1.06 5.18 -1.47
CA PHE A 250 -0.94 6.53 -2.00
C PHE A 250 -2.23 6.97 -2.71
N TRP A 251 -2.74 6.15 -3.60
CA TRP A 251 -3.96 6.49 -4.33
C TRP A 251 -5.22 6.43 -3.47
N ARG A 252 -5.25 5.60 -2.44
CA ARG A 252 -6.32 5.62 -1.42
C ARG A 252 -6.33 6.94 -0.64
N GLU A 253 -5.17 7.44 -0.26
CA GLU A 253 -5.03 8.74 0.42
C GLU A 253 -5.46 9.90 -0.50
N ARG A 254 -5.11 9.83 -1.78
CA ARG A 254 -5.43 10.85 -2.79
C ARG A 254 -6.91 10.86 -3.20
N MET A 255 -7.52 9.70 -3.42
CA MET A 255 -8.89 9.56 -3.88
C MET A 255 -9.93 9.49 -2.75
N GLY A 256 -9.48 9.31 -1.51
CA GLY A 256 -10.37 9.20 -0.35
C GLY A 256 -10.89 7.78 -0.08
N ALA A 257 -11.53 7.63 1.08
CA ALA A 257 -11.93 6.32 1.62
C ALA A 257 -13.02 5.61 0.81
N LEU A 258 -13.81 6.36 0.04
CA LEU A 258 -14.95 5.83 -0.73
C LEU A 258 -14.61 5.43 -2.17
N ALA A 259 -13.40 5.78 -2.64
CA ALA A 259 -12.99 5.45 -4.00
C ALA A 259 -12.95 3.93 -4.22
N ASP A 260 -13.39 3.48 -5.37
CA ASP A 260 -13.30 2.07 -5.77
C ASP A 260 -11.91 1.81 -6.38
N ILE A 261 -11.03 1.18 -5.62
CA ILE A 261 -9.69 0.79 -6.05
C ILE A 261 -9.60 -0.72 -6.13
N VAL A 262 -9.20 -1.22 -7.29
CA VAL A 262 -9.13 -2.65 -7.61
C VAL A 262 -7.72 -3.04 -7.95
N VAL A 263 -7.14 -3.97 -7.22
CA VAL A 263 -5.85 -4.57 -7.53
C VAL A 263 -6.07 -5.73 -8.50
N VAL A 264 -5.42 -5.68 -9.65
CA VAL A 264 -5.41 -6.78 -10.62
C VAL A 264 -4.13 -7.56 -10.42
N ALA A 265 -4.24 -8.66 -9.68
CA ALA A 265 -3.11 -9.46 -9.23
C ALA A 265 -2.81 -10.62 -10.20
N ASP A 266 -1.53 -10.92 -10.37
CA ASP A 266 -1.08 -12.08 -11.15
C ASP A 266 -1.40 -13.37 -10.39
N ASN A 267 -1.88 -14.39 -11.12
CA ASN A 267 -2.16 -15.72 -10.60
C ASN A 267 -0.94 -16.63 -10.87
N ASP A 268 0.13 -16.41 -10.14
CA ASP A 268 1.36 -17.18 -10.28
C ASP A 268 1.46 -18.33 -9.26
N ALA A 269 2.21 -19.38 -9.61
CA ALA A 269 2.39 -20.54 -8.74
C ALA A 269 3.16 -20.24 -7.44
N SER A 270 3.83 -19.08 -7.34
CA SER A 270 4.56 -18.66 -6.14
C SER A 270 3.63 -18.07 -5.08
N GLY A 271 2.41 -17.68 -5.44
CA GLY A 271 1.46 -16.99 -4.58
C GLY A 271 1.85 -15.55 -4.25
N THR A 272 2.84 -15.00 -4.96
CA THR A 272 3.34 -13.64 -4.69
C THR A 272 2.27 -12.59 -4.97
N GLY A 273 1.58 -12.68 -6.12
CA GLY A 273 0.48 -11.78 -6.47
C GLY A 273 -0.62 -11.78 -5.42
N GLN A 274 -1.08 -12.96 -5.01
CA GLN A 274 -2.12 -13.15 -3.98
C GLN A 274 -1.71 -12.55 -2.64
N LYS A 275 -0.47 -12.77 -2.22
CA LYS A 275 0.07 -12.24 -0.96
C LYS A 275 0.01 -10.72 -0.90
N TYR A 276 0.48 -10.04 -1.95
CA TYR A 276 0.52 -8.58 -1.96
C TYR A 276 -0.85 -7.96 -2.20
N ALA A 277 -1.74 -8.61 -2.96
CA ALA A 277 -3.13 -8.22 -3.08
C ALA A 277 -3.86 -8.24 -1.72
N ALA A 278 -3.69 -9.29 -0.93
CA ALA A 278 -4.26 -9.37 0.41
C ALA A 278 -3.72 -8.27 1.36
N ILE A 279 -2.47 -7.85 1.19
CA ILE A 279 -1.92 -6.69 1.93
C ILE A 279 -2.63 -5.40 1.49
N CYS A 280 -2.87 -5.20 0.19
CA CYS A 280 -3.59 -4.04 -0.33
C CYS A 280 -5.03 -3.98 0.21
N GLU A 281 -5.74 -5.10 0.21
CA GLU A 281 -7.10 -5.19 0.77
C GLU A 281 -7.13 -4.77 2.25
N LYS A 282 -6.20 -5.28 3.03
CA LYS A 282 -6.12 -4.98 4.47
C LYS A 282 -5.71 -3.55 4.78
N GLN A 283 -4.74 -3.00 4.04
CA GLN A 283 -4.15 -1.69 4.34
C GLN A 283 -4.84 -0.52 3.64
N SER A 284 -5.39 -0.76 2.46
CA SER A 284 -5.93 0.27 1.59
C SER A 284 -7.38 0.04 1.17
N ALA A 285 -8.07 -0.92 1.79
CA ALA A 285 -9.48 -1.25 1.50
C ALA A 285 -9.76 -1.42 -0.01
N THR A 286 -8.85 -2.09 -0.73
CA THR A 286 -9.01 -2.40 -2.16
C THR A 286 -9.80 -3.68 -2.35
N ARG A 287 -10.32 -3.90 -3.56
CA ARG A 287 -10.80 -5.21 -4.02
C ARG A 287 -9.71 -5.87 -4.87
N THR A 288 -9.76 -7.19 -5.01
CA THR A 288 -8.82 -7.93 -5.87
C THR A 288 -9.55 -8.64 -6.99
N ILE A 289 -9.00 -8.54 -8.20
CA ILE A 289 -9.36 -9.36 -9.35
C ILE A 289 -8.12 -10.13 -9.78
N MET A 290 -8.28 -11.39 -10.15
CA MET A 290 -7.20 -12.24 -10.65
C MET A 290 -7.64 -12.99 -11.89
N SER A 291 -6.66 -13.36 -12.72
CA SER A 291 -6.89 -14.30 -13.82
C SER A 291 -7.44 -15.62 -13.26
N PRO A 292 -8.48 -16.21 -13.86
CA PRO A 292 -8.99 -17.53 -13.45
C PRO A 292 -8.02 -18.69 -13.81
N VAL A 293 -7.04 -18.41 -14.65
CA VAL A 293 -5.98 -19.35 -15.04
C VAL A 293 -4.63 -18.85 -14.58
N ALA A 294 -3.63 -19.70 -14.54
CA ALA A 294 -2.26 -19.32 -14.21
C ALA A 294 -1.72 -18.27 -15.19
N GLY A 295 -1.05 -17.24 -14.66
CA GLY A 295 -0.55 -16.10 -15.41
C GLY A 295 -1.28 -14.79 -15.07
N ASP A 296 -1.06 -13.77 -15.88
CA ASP A 296 -1.68 -12.47 -15.73
C ASP A 296 -2.99 -12.35 -16.54
N VAL A 297 -3.70 -11.24 -16.39
CA VAL A 297 -4.97 -10.99 -17.11
C VAL A 297 -4.73 -10.81 -18.62
N ASN A 298 -3.57 -10.31 -19.04
CA ASN A 298 -3.23 -10.22 -20.45
C ASN A 298 -2.98 -11.62 -21.06
N ASP A 299 -2.36 -12.54 -20.32
CA ASP A 299 -2.19 -13.93 -20.76
C ASP A 299 -3.55 -14.63 -20.90
N TYR A 300 -4.49 -14.38 -19.96
CA TYR A 300 -5.87 -14.86 -20.07
C TYR A 300 -6.57 -14.31 -21.31
N SER A 301 -6.44 -13.01 -21.58
CA SER A 301 -6.95 -12.35 -22.79
C SER A 301 -6.38 -12.99 -24.06
N SER A 302 -5.06 -13.16 -24.11
CA SER A 302 -4.35 -13.73 -25.26
C SER A 302 -4.73 -15.19 -25.55
N SER A 303 -5.19 -15.92 -24.53
CA SER A 303 -5.71 -17.29 -24.65
C SER A 303 -7.19 -17.36 -25.07
N GLY A 304 -7.82 -16.22 -25.35
CA GLY A 304 -9.23 -16.14 -25.76
C GLY A 304 -10.22 -16.08 -24.60
N GLY A 305 -9.74 -15.80 -23.37
CA GLY A 305 -10.59 -15.63 -22.21
C GLY A 305 -11.43 -14.34 -22.26
N ASP A 306 -12.64 -14.39 -21.75
CA ASP A 306 -13.51 -13.22 -21.62
C ASP A 306 -13.06 -12.32 -20.46
N VAL A 307 -12.17 -11.39 -20.77
CA VAL A 307 -11.67 -10.41 -19.80
C VAL A 307 -12.78 -9.46 -19.36
N GLY A 308 -13.73 -9.14 -20.23
CA GLY A 308 -14.88 -8.29 -19.89
C GLY A 308 -15.71 -8.88 -18.74
N ALA A 309 -15.90 -10.19 -18.74
CA ALA A 309 -16.60 -10.88 -17.67
C ALA A 309 -15.88 -10.80 -16.31
N LEU A 310 -14.54 -10.74 -16.29
CA LEU A 310 -13.77 -10.59 -15.04
C LEU A 310 -14.03 -9.26 -14.33
N PHE A 311 -14.26 -8.21 -15.13
CA PHE A 311 -14.49 -6.85 -14.63
C PHE A 311 -15.98 -6.51 -14.51
N GLY A 312 -16.83 -7.55 -14.58
CA GLY A 312 -18.28 -7.41 -14.39
C GLY A 312 -19.00 -6.89 -15.61
N GLY A 313 -18.66 -7.40 -16.82
CA GLY A 313 -19.41 -7.25 -18.09
C GLY A 313 -20.32 -6.01 -18.27
N GLY A 314 -19.98 -4.92 -17.66
CA GLY A 314 -20.69 -3.67 -17.79
C GLY A 314 -20.29 -3.03 -19.09
N ALA A 315 -21.20 -3.02 -20.07
CA ALA A 315 -21.08 -2.15 -21.21
C ALA A 315 -20.51 -0.81 -20.74
N VAL A 316 -19.46 -0.31 -21.43
CA VAL A 316 -19.00 1.06 -21.27
C VAL A 316 -20.24 1.94 -21.49
N VAL A 317 -20.87 2.33 -20.39
CA VAL A 317 -21.86 3.39 -20.42
C VAL A 317 -21.02 4.66 -20.57
N SER A 318 -20.80 5.06 -21.82
CA SER A 318 -20.41 6.42 -22.14
C SER A 318 -21.59 7.32 -21.77
N GLY A 319 -21.74 7.56 -20.49
CA GLY A 319 -22.83 8.33 -19.91
C GLY A 319 -22.47 8.81 -18.54
N ASP A 320 -22.99 9.94 -18.17
CA ASP A 320 -22.85 10.66 -16.94
C ASP A 320 -22.69 9.70 -15.73
N PRO A 321 -21.56 9.74 -14.97
CA PRO A 321 -21.31 8.85 -13.85
C PRO A 321 -22.35 8.98 -12.72
N TRP A 322 -23.24 9.93 -12.81
CA TRP A 322 -24.37 10.13 -11.91
C TRP A 322 -25.54 9.13 -12.11
N LEU A 323 -25.60 8.43 -13.23
CA LEU A 323 -26.71 7.54 -13.56
C LEU A 323 -26.25 6.08 -13.58
N ILE A 324 -26.75 5.29 -12.65
CA ILE A 324 -26.57 3.83 -12.60
C ILE A 324 -27.91 3.21 -13.03
N PRO A 325 -27.95 2.27 -14.01
CA PRO A 325 -29.17 1.56 -14.33
C PRO A 325 -29.80 0.91 -13.09
N ALA A 326 -31.11 1.06 -12.91
CA ALA A 326 -31.82 0.57 -11.72
C ALA A 326 -31.62 -0.93 -11.49
N ASP A 327 -31.58 -1.72 -12.56
CA ASP A 327 -31.34 -3.16 -12.47
C ASP A 327 -29.94 -3.51 -11.92
N VAL A 328 -28.93 -2.69 -12.24
CA VAL A 328 -27.57 -2.83 -11.70
C VAL A 328 -27.53 -2.36 -10.24
N PHE A 329 -28.16 -1.23 -9.94
CA PHE A 329 -28.23 -0.66 -8.59
C PHE A 329 -28.91 -1.61 -7.58
N CYS A 330 -29.93 -2.33 -8.03
CA CYS A 330 -30.72 -3.23 -7.17
C CYS A 330 -30.10 -4.64 -7.00
N GLN A 331 -29.07 -5.03 -7.76
CA GLN A 331 -28.49 -6.37 -7.73
C GLN A 331 -27.81 -6.73 -6.39
N GLN A 332 -27.31 -5.74 -5.67
CA GLN A 332 -26.69 -5.95 -4.36
C GLN A 332 -27.21 -4.92 -3.35
N PRO A 333 -28.31 -5.19 -2.66
CA PRO A 333 -28.81 -4.31 -1.61
C PRO A 333 -27.77 -4.21 -0.49
N ALA A 334 -27.15 -3.05 -0.36
CA ALA A 334 -26.21 -2.78 0.72
C ALA A 334 -26.98 -2.62 2.07
N PRO A 335 -26.53 -3.25 3.15
CA PRO A 335 -27.16 -3.07 4.44
C PRO A 335 -27.03 -1.62 4.91
N ILE A 336 -28.13 -1.05 5.40
CA ILE A 336 -28.14 0.30 5.95
C ILE A 336 -27.17 0.40 7.12
N ARG A 337 -26.20 1.27 7.02
CA ARG A 337 -25.22 1.57 8.07
C ARG A 337 -25.77 2.69 8.95
N TRP A 338 -25.89 2.45 10.25
CA TRP A 338 -26.51 3.38 11.19
C TRP A 338 -25.46 4.09 12.08
N LEU A 339 -25.66 5.37 12.33
CA LEU A 339 -25.06 6.06 13.46
C LEU A 339 -25.86 5.78 14.75
N ILE A 340 -27.19 5.93 14.68
CA ILE A 340 -28.12 5.48 15.73
C ILE A 340 -29.13 4.57 15.05
N LYS A 341 -29.18 3.28 15.42
CA LYS A 341 -29.98 2.26 14.73
C LYS A 341 -31.44 2.66 14.61
N GLY A 342 -31.90 2.74 13.36
CA GLY A 342 -33.28 3.09 13.01
C GLY A 342 -33.62 4.59 13.08
N TRP A 343 -32.62 5.48 13.38
CA TRP A 343 -32.83 6.91 13.47
C TRP A 343 -31.87 7.72 12.58
N LEU A 344 -30.57 7.54 12.73
CA LEU A 344 -29.56 8.27 11.97
C LEU A 344 -28.76 7.31 11.11
N GLN A 345 -28.90 7.42 9.81
CA GLN A 345 -28.13 6.66 8.84
C GLN A 345 -26.75 7.33 8.63
N ARG A 346 -25.70 6.52 8.39
CA ARG A 346 -24.41 7.02 7.92
C ARG A 346 -24.51 7.50 6.48
N GLU A 347 -23.63 8.41 6.10
CA GLU A 347 -23.49 8.86 4.70
C GLU A 347 -24.81 9.40 4.14
N SER A 348 -25.55 10.15 4.98
CA SER A 348 -26.86 10.72 4.60
C SER A 348 -27.00 12.18 5.08
N LEU A 349 -27.68 12.98 4.29
CA LEU A 349 -28.13 14.31 4.70
C LEU A 349 -29.45 14.17 5.48
N ILE A 350 -29.47 14.68 6.72
CA ILE A 350 -30.62 14.58 7.60
C ILE A 350 -31.08 15.98 7.98
N MET A 351 -32.36 16.27 7.78
CA MET A 351 -32.98 17.51 8.19
C MET A 351 -33.91 17.30 9.39
N ILE A 352 -33.75 18.10 10.45
CA ILE A 352 -34.66 18.14 11.58
C ILE A 352 -35.48 19.43 11.50
N HIS A 353 -36.78 19.31 11.29
CA HIS A 353 -37.70 20.45 11.23
C HIS A 353 -38.80 20.39 12.30
N GLY A 354 -39.45 21.51 12.56
CA GLY A 354 -40.52 21.65 13.53
C GLY A 354 -40.67 23.09 14.01
N PRO A 355 -41.70 23.43 14.79
CA PRO A 355 -41.96 24.80 15.25
C PRO A 355 -40.84 25.34 16.15
N SER A 356 -40.73 26.67 16.25
CA SER A 356 -39.81 27.31 17.17
C SER A 356 -40.15 26.88 18.61
N GLY A 357 -39.13 26.67 19.45
CA GLY A 357 -39.33 26.15 20.83
C GLY A 357 -39.62 24.67 20.94
N GLY A 358 -39.79 23.91 19.84
CA GLY A 358 -40.15 22.50 19.82
C GLY A 358 -39.03 21.52 20.24
N GLY A 359 -37.93 21.98 20.80
CA GLY A 359 -36.88 21.10 21.34
C GLY A 359 -35.90 20.51 20.32
N LYS A 360 -35.94 20.92 19.03
CA LYS A 360 -35.08 20.37 17.97
C LYS A 360 -33.59 20.33 18.33
N THR A 361 -33.07 21.43 18.86
CA THR A 361 -31.66 21.54 19.26
C THR A 361 -31.32 20.60 20.43
N PHE A 362 -32.27 20.36 21.37
CA PHE A 362 -32.04 19.42 22.45
C PHE A 362 -31.91 17.99 21.95
N VAL A 363 -32.80 17.57 21.05
CA VAL A 363 -32.75 16.24 20.43
C VAL A 363 -31.47 16.10 19.60
N LEU A 364 -31.13 17.10 18.81
CA LEU A 364 -29.89 17.08 18.02
C LEU A 364 -28.66 16.96 18.91
N LEU A 365 -28.55 17.78 19.95
CA LEU A 365 -27.42 17.73 20.88
C LEU A 365 -27.35 16.39 21.64
N GLU A 366 -28.48 15.83 22.03
CA GLU A 366 -28.56 14.52 22.67
C GLU A 366 -27.94 13.44 21.77
N TRP A 367 -28.28 13.41 20.48
CA TRP A 367 -27.71 12.47 19.52
C TRP A 367 -26.21 12.69 19.30
N LEU A 368 -25.82 13.94 19.04
CA LEU A 368 -24.43 14.29 18.73
C LEU A 368 -23.51 14.04 19.93
N LEU A 369 -23.95 14.41 21.14
CA LEU A 369 -23.17 14.17 22.36
C LEU A 369 -23.08 12.69 22.72
N THR A 370 -24.15 11.94 22.47
CA THR A 370 -24.13 10.48 22.65
C THR A 370 -23.10 9.83 21.72
N ILE A 371 -23.09 10.18 20.43
CA ILE A 371 -22.11 9.71 19.46
C ILE A 371 -20.68 10.11 19.87
N ALA A 372 -20.50 11.39 20.26
CA ALA A 372 -19.21 11.95 20.61
C ALA A 372 -18.65 11.48 21.96
N SER A 373 -19.50 10.96 22.84
CA SER A 373 -19.10 10.45 24.15
C SER A 373 -18.52 9.04 24.11
N GLY A 374 -18.65 8.34 22.98
CA GLY A 374 -18.26 6.94 22.86
C GLY A 374 -19.34 5.95 23.39
N ALA A 375 -20.56 6.44 23.70
CA ALA A 375 -21.63 5.56 24.13
C ALA A 375 -22.07 4.60 23.02
N MET A 376 -22.35 3.36 23.40
CA MET A 376 -22.75 2.29 22.47
C MET A 376 -24.28 2.11 22.40
N ASP A 377 -25.02 2.82 23.26
CA ASP A 377 -26.48 2.76 23.36
C ASP A 377 -27.12 4.12 23.54
N TRP A 378 -28.26 4.34 22.92
CA TRP A 378 -29.15 5.47 23.10
C TRP A 378 -30.58 4.95 23.18
N HIS A 379 -31.17 4.97 24.37
CA HIS A 379 -32.56 4.46 24.64
C HIS A 379 -32.80 3.08 24.05
N GLY A 380 -31.89 2.13 24.31
CA GLY A 380 -31.98 0.75 23.80
C GLY A 380 -31.62 0.59 22.31
N ARG A 381 -31.08 1.64 21.67
CA ARG A 381 -30.68 1.62 20.27
C ARG A 381 -29.17 1.65 20.14
N ARG A 382 -28.60 0.72 19.39
CA ARG A 382 -27.17 0.67 19.16
C ARG A 382 -26.68 1.96 18.49
N VAL A 383 -25.62 2.55 19.04
CA VAL A 383 -24.95 3.75 18.56
C VAL A 383 -23.58 3.35 18.00
N ALA A 384 -23.19 3.96 16.89
CA ALA A 384 -21.83 3.92 16.40
C ALA A 384 -21.10 5.20 16.83
N PRO A 385 -20.12 5.10 17.75
CA PRO A 385 -19.39 6.26 18.24
C PRO A 385 -18.58 6.92 17.13
N GLY A 386 -18.33 8.22 17.28
CA GLY A 386 -17.52 8.98 16.32
C GLY A 386 -17.27 10.42 16.74
N ALA A 387 -16.37 11.07 16.04
CA ALA A 387 -16.09 12.50 16.20
C ALA A 387 -17.22 13.34 15.58
N VAL A 388 -17.52 14.48 16.21
CA VAL A 388 -18.59 15.39 15.79
C VAL A 388 -18.04 16.80 15.62
N VAL A 389 -18.38 17.44 14.49
CA VAL A 389 -18.19 18.88 14.29
C VAL A 389 -19.56 19.55 14.28
N TYR A 390 -19.77 20.51 15.17
CA TYR A 390 -21.01 21.29 15.29
C TYR A 390 -20.77 22.72 14.83
N LEU A 391 -21.38 23.08 13.71
CA LEU A 391 -21.33 24.44 13.18
C LEU A 391 -22.51 25.23 13.72
N ALA A 392 -22.27 26.09 14.70
CA ALA A 392 -23.29 26.90 15.36
C ALA A 392 -23.43 28.26 14.66
N GLY A 393 -24.57 28.51 14.00
CA GLY A 393 -24.88 29.80 13.40
C GLY A 393 -25.19 30.87 14.43
N GLU A 394 -25.80 30.50 15.58
CA GLU A 394 -26.24 31.39 16.66
C GLU A 394 -26.30 30.66 18.01
N GLY A 395 -26.55 31.39 19.07
CA GLY A 395 -26.92 30.80 20.39
C GLY A 395 -25.79 30.18 21.19
N HIS A 396 -24.53 30.55 20.97
CA HIS A 396 -23.34 29.97 21.62
C HIS A 396 -23.40 29.99 23.17
N ALA A 397 -23.97 31.05 23.80
CA ALA A 397 -24.11 31.11 25.26
C ALA A 397 -25.00 30.00 25.80
N GLY A 398 -26.18 29.81 25.21
CA GLY A 398 -27.09 28.74 25.57
C GLY A 398 -26.56 27.31 25.25
N LEU A 399 -25.78 27.21 24.20
CA LEU A 399 -25.15 25.92 23.81
C LEU A 399 -24.16 25.44 24.88
N ARG A 400 -23.33 26.34 25.44
CA ARG A 400 -22.39 25.98 26.52
C ARG A 400 -23.09 25.36 27.72
N GLY A 401 -24.18 25.98 28.18
CA GLY A 401 -24.96 25.47 29.31
C GLY A 401 -25.57 24.09 29.02
N ARG A 402 -26.11 23.92 27.83
CA ARG A 402 -26.74 22.64 27.41
C ARG A 402 -25.71 21.50 27.35
N VAL A 403 -24.53 21.73 26.74
CA VAL A 403 -23.45 20.76 26.69
C VAL A 403 -22.91 20.41 28.07
N ALA A 404 -22.71 21.42 28.93
CA ALA A 404 -22.25 21.22 30.30
C ALA A 404 -23.27 20.43 31.13
N GLY A 405 -24.56 20.81 31.07
CA GLY A 405 -25.64 20.07 31.73
C GLY A 405 -25.78 18.64 31.30
N TRP A 406 -25.68 18.39 30.00
CA TRP A 406 -25.71 17.02 29.46
C TRP A 406 -24.54 16.18 29.99
N LYS A 407 -23.32 16.70 29.96
CA LYS A 407 -22.11 16.02 30.49
C LYS A 407 -22.26 15.72 31.99
N GLN A 408 -22.77 16.68 32.77
CA GLN A 408 -23.01 16.48 34.19
C GLN A 408 -24.06 15.40 34.46
N ALA A 409 -25.21 15.47 33.77
CA ALA A 409 -26.30 14.49 33.93
C ALA A 409 -25.92 13.05 33.57
N ARG A 410 -24.97 12.88 32.63
CA ARG A 410 -24.49 11.60 32.18
C ARG A 410 -23.16 11.17 32.78
N ALA A 411 -22.57 11.96 33.70
CA ALA A 411 -21.25 11.75 34.30
C ALA A 411 -20.12 11.57 33.26
N VAL A 412 -20.25 12.24 32.09
CA VAL A 412 -19.27 12.17 31.00
C VAL A 412 -18.20 13.25 31.15
N LYS A 413 -16.94 12.87 31.30
CA LYS A 413 -15.82 13.78 31.47
C LYS A 413 -15.37 14.48 30.19
N ALA A 414 -15.35 13.72 29.07
CA ALA A 414 -14.88 14.24 27.78
C ALA A 414 -15.78 13.74 26.64
N VAL A 415 -15.89 14.54 25.58
CA VAL A 415 -16.59 14.18 24.34
C VAL A 415 -15.70 14.57 23.15
N GLN A 416 -15.73 13.78 22.08
CA GLN A 416 -15.03 14.07 20.83
C GLN A 416 -15.91 14.99 19.96
N MET A 417 -16.14 16.23 20.43
CA MET A 417 -16.98 17.20 19.74
C MET A 417 -16.29 18.55 19.66
N TRP A 418 -16.25 19.11 18.47
CA TRP A 418 -15.77 20.45 18.18
C TRP A 418 -16.92 21.36 17.82
N ILE A 419 -16.93 22.60 18.34
CA ILE A 419 -17.99 23.57 18.12
C ILE A 419 -17.35 24.81 17.48
N SER A 420 -17.93 25.32 16.40
CA SER A 420 -17.44 26.53 15.74
C SER A 420 -17.53 27.72 16.68
N ARG A 421 -16.57 28.65 16.60
CA ARG A 421 -16.58 29.91 17.40
C ARG A 421 -17.52 30.99 16.84
N ALA A 422 -17.80 30.90 15.56
CA ALA A 422 -18.68 31.80 14.82
C ALA A 422 -19.48 31.00 13.80
N GLY A 423 -20.51 31.61 13.20
CA GLY A 423 -21.16 31.05 12.03
C GLY A 423 -20.12 30.85 10.93
N CYS A 424 -20.26 29.78 10.12
CA CYS A 424 -19.42 29.59 8.93
C CYS A 424 -20.26 29.85 7.68
N ASP A 425 -19.64 30.50 6.71
CA ASP A 425 -20.16 30.62 5.36
C ASP A 425 -19.67 29.39 4.58
N LEU A 426 -20.60 28.52 4.20
CA LEU A 426 -20.29 27.31 3.43
C LEU A 426 -20.00 27.59 1.95
N ASN A 427 -20.16 28.85 1.49
CA ASN A 427 -19.89 29.26 0.12
C ASN A 427 -18.49 29.88 -0.08
N THR A 428 -17.75 30.09 1.00
CA THR A 428 -16.34 30.53 0.94
C THR A 428 -15.41 29.35 1.19
N PRO A 429 -14.39 29.14 0.33
CA PRO A 429 -13.42 28.06 0.50
C PRO A 429 -12.56 28.17 1.77
#